data_3b96f83bd3028b70cdd69835a1b54f84
#
_entry.id   3b96f83bd3028b70cdd69835a1b54f84
#
_cell.length_a   1.000
_cell.length_b   1.000
_cell.length_c   1.000
_cell.angle_alpha   90.00
_cell.angle_beta   90.00
_cell.angle_gamma   90.00
#
_symmetry.space_group_name_H-M   'P 1'
#
loop_
_entity.id
_entity.type
_entity.pdbx_description
1 polymer ?
#
loop_
_entity_poly.entity_id
_entity_poly.type
_entity_poly.pdbx_seq_one_letter_code
_entity_poly.pdbx_strand_id
1 'polypeptide(L)'
;MKNLFAAAFAAFALMTGGAVADVVVSSKIDTEGGVLGNMILEVLEASDIPVVGKVQLGGTPIVREAITAGEIDIYPEYTGNAAFFFNEADSDVWKDPEAGYKRAAELDLQANNLVWLEPAPANNTWAIAVRKKIADANNLKTMSDLGKFIAGGGDIKLAGSSEFVNSPAALPAFQSTYGFKLSSEQLVILSGGDTAATIAAAARQTSGVNAAMVYGTDGGIEPSGLVVMEDDKNVQPVYRPAPIVRREVLEKYPAIVKVLEPVFARLDLETLQKLNGRVQVGGEAARDVARDFLKSEGLIK
;
A
#
# COMPACT_ATOMS: atom_id res chain seq x y z
N MET A 1 -63.42 15.91 -56.40
CA MET A 1 -62.10 15.19 -56.39
C MET A 1 -61.38 15.63 -55.11
N LYS A 2 -61.39 14.76 -54.08
CA LYS A 2 -60.80 15.01 -52.77
C LYS A 2 -59.54 14.16 -52.65
N ASN A 3 -58.37 14.77 -52.62
CA ASN A 3 -57.11 14.05 -52.40
C ASN A 3 -56.87 13.92 -50.90
N LEU A 4 -56.86 12.69 -50.39
CA LEU A 4 -56.36 12.33 -49.06
C LEU A 4 -54.83 12.14 -49.15
N PHE A 5 -54.09 12.97 -48.46
CA PHE A 5 -52.68 12.71 -48.15
C PHE A 5 -52.63 11.98 -46.81
N ALA A 6 -52.19 10.74 -46.85
CA ALA A 6 -51.85 9.93 -45.69
C ALA A 6 -50.39 10.26 -45.27
N ALA A 7 -50.19 10.93 -44.17
CA ALA A 7 -48.88 11.15 -43.58
C ALA A 7 -48.49 9.92 -42.71
N ALA A 8 -47.52 9.15 -43.15
CA ALA A 8 -46.93 8.06 -42.35
C ALA A 8 -45.94 8.68 -41.36
N PHE A 9 -46.29 8.67 -40.07
CA PHE A 9 -45.34 8.97 -38.99
C PHE A 9 -44.47 7.74 -38.72
N ALA A 10 -43.22 7.77 -39.18
CA ALA A 10 -42.20 6.83 -38.76
C ALA A 10 -41.70 7.20 -37.37
N ALA A 11 -42.12 6.43 -36.36
CA ALA A 11 -41.57 6.57 -34.98
C ALA A 11 -40.15 6.00 -34.97
N PHE A 12 -39.18 6.88 -34.97
CA PHE A 12 -37.75 6.54 -34.73
C PHE A 12 -37.61 6.34 -33.24
N ALA A 13 -37.62 5.09 -32.75
CA ALA A 13 -37.25 4.76 -31.38
C ALA A 13 -35.76 5.03 -31.21
N LEU A 14 -35.41 6.17 -30.67
CA LEU A 14 -34.07 6.46 -30.12
C LEU A 14 -33.84 5.47 -28.98
N MET A 15 -33.16 4.36 -29.24
CA MET A 15 -32.50 3.59 -28.21
C MET A 15 -31.37 4.47 -27.62
N THR A 16 -31.70 5.22 -26.57
CA THR A 16 -30.68 5.81 -25.71
C THR A 16 -30.02 4.65 -24.95
N GLY A 17 -29.03 4.01 -25.59
CA GLY A 17 -28.08 3.21 -24.84
C GLY A 17 -27.44 4.17 -23.83
N GLY A 18 -27.83 4.06 -22.55
CA GLY A 18 -27.19 4.81 -21.49
C GLY A 18 -25.70 4.56 -21.57
N ALA A 19 -24.90 5.59 -21.81
CA ALA A 19 -23.46 5.48 -21.71
C ALA A 19 -23.17 4.98 -20.29
N VAL A 20 -22.65 3.78 -20.22
CA VAL A 20 -22.23 3.19 -18.95
C VAL A 20 -21.04 4.02 -18.51
N ALA A 21 -21.14 4.77 -17.39
CA ALA A 21 -20.04 5.56 -16.90
C ALA A 21 -18.85 4.67 -16.58
N ASP A 22 -17.67 5.05 -17.05
CA ASP A 22 -16.43 4.33 -16.81
C ASP A 22 -16.09 4.34 -15.32
N VAL A 23 -15.48 3.25 -14.83
CA VAL A 23 -14.96 3.15 -13.46
C VAL A 23 -13.67 3.97 -13.35
N VAL A 24 -13.64 4.96 -12.50
CA VAL A 24 -12.47 5.82 -12.31
C VAL A 24 -11.52 5.17 -11.29
N VAL A 25 -10.41 4.63 -11.78
CA VAL A 25 -9.35 4.01 -10.98
C VAL A 25 -8.29 5.04 -10.60
N SER A 26 -7.95 5.12 -9.31
CA SER A 26 -6.93 6.02 -8.82
C SER A 26 -5.92 5.34 -7.92
N SER A 27 -4.95 6.08 -7.40
CA SER A 27 -4.00 5.63 -6.38
C SER A 27 -3.31 6.80 -5.68
N LYS A 28 -2.60 6.48 -4.59
CA LYS A 28 -1.66 7.40 -3.95
C LYS A 28 -0.47 7.69 -4.86
N ILE A 29 0.22 8.80 -4.58
CA ILE A 29 1.32 9.32 -5.42
C ILE A 29 2.61 8.52 -5.30
N ASP A 30 2.77 7.74 -4.24
CA ASP A 30 3.98 6.93 -4.00
C ASP A 30 4.15 5.80 -5.03
N THR A 31 5.32 5.16 -5.01
CA THR A 31 5.67 4.08 -5.95
C THR A 31 4.70 2.92 -5.87
N GLU A 32 4.43 2.42 -4.66
CA GLU A 32 3.53 1.28 -4.45
C GLU A 32 2.10 1.61 -4.87
N GLY A 33 1.62 2.83 -4.55
CA GLY A 33 0.35 3.33 -5.04
C GLY A 33 0.27 3.32 -6.57
N GLY A 34 1.36 3.72 -7.23
CA GLY A 34 1.47 3.66 -8.69
C GLY A 34 1.38 2.23 -9.23
N VAL A 35 2.08 1.27 -8.62
CA VAL A 35 2.07 -0.15 -9.03
C VAL A 35 0.68 -0.76 -8.81
N LEU A 36 0.14 -0.64 -7.60
CA LEU A 36 -1.16 -1.21 -7.23
C LEU A 36 -2.33 -0.59 -8.02
N GLY A 37 -2.32 0.74 -8.23
CA GLY A 37 -3.33 1.42 -9.02
C GLY A 37 -3.33 0.97 -10.48
N ASN A 38 -2.15 0.77 -11.08
CA ASN A 38 -2.04 0.22 -12.42
C ASN A 38 -2.44 -1.27 -12.49
N MET A 39 -2.19 -2.08 -11.44
CA MET A 39 -2.70 -3.46 -11.39
C MET A 39 -4.24 -3.48 -11.44
N ILE A 40 -4.90 -2.64 -10.65
CA ILE A 40 -6.36 -2.52 -10.69
C ILE A 40 -6.81 -2.11 -12.09
N LEU A 41 -6.20 -1.08 -12.67
CA LEU A 41 -6.54 -0.59 -14.02
C LEU A 41 -6.42 -1.69 -15.08
N GLU A 42 -5.24 -2.34 -15.16
CA GLU A 42 -4.95 -3.37 -16.18
C GLU A 42 -5.85 -4.60 -16.07
N VAL A 43 -6.16 -5.07 -14.85
CA VAL A 43 -7.00 -6.26 -14.68
C VAL A 43 -8.47 -5.96 -14.99
N LEU A 44 -8.96 -4.74 -14.69
CA LEU A 44 -10.31 -4.32 -15.05
C LEU A 44 -10.43 -4.12 -16.56
N GLU A 45 -9.45 -3.48 -17.22
CA GLU A 45 -9.38 -3.36 -18.68
C GLU A 45 -9.41 -4.76 -19.36
N ALA A 46 -8.60 -5.70 -18.86
CA ALA A 46 -8.53 -7.06 -19.39
C ALA A 46 -9.81 -7.89 -19.16
N SER A 47 -10.69 -7.42 -18.27
CA SER A 47 -11.98 -8.04 -17.94
C SER A 47 -13.17 -7.36 -18.59
N ASP A 48 -12.93 -6.53 -19.63
CA ASP A 48 -13.96 -5.78 -20.37
C ASP A 48 -14.80 -4.83 -19.48
N ILE A 49 -14.26 -4.38 -18.34
CA ILE A 49 -14.86 -3.35 -17.51
C ILE A 49 -14.34 -1.98 -17.99
N PRO A 50 -15.22 -1.06 -18.42
CA PRO A 50 -14.79 0.24 -18.90
C PRO A 50 -14.19 1.06 -17.76
N VAL A 51 -12.93 1.51 -17.90
CA VAL A 51 -12.19 2.22 -16.86
C VAL A 51 -11.51 3.47 -17.39
N VAL A 52 -11.32 4.44 -16.50
CA VAL A 52 -10.47 5.61 -16.69
C VAL A 52 -9.45 5.68 -15.57
N GLY A 53 -8.16 5.76 -15.91
CA GLY A 53 -7.08 5.85 -14.94
C GLY A 53 -6.80 7.29 -14.52
N LYS A 54 -6.82 7.55 -13.20
CA LYS A 54 -6.29 8.75 -12.54
C LYS A 54 -5.24 8.35 -11.49
N VAL A 55 -4.32 7.46 -11.89
CA VAL A 55 -3.29 6.88 -11.01
C VAL A 55 -2.34 7.96 -10.51
N GLN A 56 -1.86 7.82 -9.27
CA GLN A 56 -0.96 8.74 -8.59
C GLN A 56 -1.53 10.17 -8.43
N LEU A 57 -2.79 10.25 -8.01
CA LEU A 57 -3.53 11.50 -7.86
C LEU A 57 -2.95 12.42 -6.77
N GLY A 58 -2.50 11.85 -5.64
CA GLY A 58 -1.97 12.62 -4.52
C GLY A 58 -1.72 11.77 -3.28
N GLY A 59 -1.40 12.42 -2.16
CA GLY A 59 -1.26 11.76 -0.87
C GLY A 59 -2.59 11.25 -0.31
N THR A 60 -2.54 10.50 0.79
CA THR A 60 -3.72 9.90 1.45
C THR A 60 -4.90 10.85 1.62
N PRO A 61 -4.75 12.11 2.11
CA PRO A 61 -5.90 12.99 2.28
C PRO A 61 -6.60 13.32 0.97
N ILE A 62 -5.83 13.55 -0.11
CA ILE A 62 -6.35 13.94 -1.43
C ILE A 62 -7.16 12.78 -2.06
N VAL A 63 -6.58 11.56 -2.05
CA VAL A 63 -7.25 10.40 -2.64
C VAL A 63 -8.46 9.99 -1.83
N ARG A 64 -8.39 10.14 -0.50
CA ARG A 64 -9.50 9.87 0.41
C ARG A 64 -10.67 10.83 0.18
N GLU A 65 -10.40 12.12 0.03
CA GLU A 65 -11.41 13.12 -0.30
C GLU A 65 -12.05 12.84 -1.67
N ALA A 66 -11.25 12.52 -2.67
CA ALA A 66 -11.73 12.22 -4.02
C ALA A 66 -12.70 11.03 -4.06
N ILE A 67 -12.44 9.92 -3.34
CA ILE A 67 -13.36 8.78 -3.33
C ILE A 67 -14.64 9.08 -2.55
N THR A 68 -14.55 9.78 -1.44
CA THR A 68 -15.74 10.16 -0.65
C THR A 68 -16.61 11.20 -1.35
N ALA A 69 -16.01 12.06 -2.19
CA ALA A 69 -16.71 13.00 -3.06
C ALA A 69 -17.28 12.36 -4.35
N GLY A 70 -16.90 11.11 -4.65
CA GLY A 70 -17.32 10.41 -5.88
C GLY A 70 -16.58 10.87 -7.14
N GLU A 71 -15.40 11.48 -7.01
CA GLU A 71 -14.56 11.89 -8.13
C GLU A 71 -13.71 10.74 -8.68
N ILE A 72 -13.50 9.71 -7.85
CA ILE A 72 -12.91 8.42 -8.20
C ILE A 72 -13.76 7.30 -7.61
N ASP A 73 -13.67 6.08 -8.15
CA ASP A 73 -14.53 4.96 -7.82
C ASP A 73 -13.81 3.85 -7.06
N ILE A 74 -12.50 3.72 -7.27
CA ILE A 74 -11.66 2.67 -6.68
C ILE A 74 -10.21 3.13 -6.56
N TYR A 75 -9.57 2.79 -5.44
CA TYR A 75 -8.12 2.89 -5.27
C TYR A 75 -7.60 1.89 -4.22
N PRO A 76 -6.30 1.57 -4.21
CA PRO A 76 -5.69 0.77 -3.13
C PRO A 76 -5.45 1.65 -1.90
N GLU A 77 -6.03 1.25 -0.77
CA GLU A 77 -5.83 1.87 0.54
C GLU A 77 -5.22 0.86 1.51
N TYR A 78 -4.74 1.31 2.66
CA TYR A 78 -4.09 0.47 3.67
C TYR A 78 -4.94 0.40 4.93
N THR A 79 -5.13 -0.80 5.46
CA THR A 79 -6.05 -1.06 6.59
C THR A 79 -5.79 -0.16 7.79
N GLY A 80 -4.52 0.06 8.15
CA GLY A 80 -4.14 0.90 9.28
C GLY A 80 -4.49 2.39 9.14
N ASN A 81 -4.69 2.90 7.91
CA ASN A 81 -5.09 4.29 7.72
C ASN A 81 -6.50 4.58 8.24
N ALA A 82 -7.36 3.57 8.34
CA ALA A 82 -8.70 3.71 8.92
C ALA A 82 -8.64 4.20 10.38
N ALA A 83 -7.60 3.86 11.13
CA ALA A 83 -7.35 4.37 12.47
C ALA A 83 -7.41 5.91 12.54
N PHE A 84 -6.85 6.56 11.53
CA PHE A 84 -6.81 8.02 11.44
C PHE A 84 -8.08 8.60 10.81
N PHE A 85 -8.67 7.92 9.83
CA PHE A 85 -9.92 8.38 9.20
C PHE A 85 -11.07 8.45 10.20
N PHE A 86 -11.07 7.55 11.18
CA PHE A 86 -12.14 7.40 12.15
C PHE A 86 -11.75 7.81 13.59
N ASN A 87 -10.58 8.44 13.78
CA ASN A 87 -10.09 8.90 15.07
C ASN A 87 -9.98 7.78 16.13
N GLU A 88 -9.57 6.58 15.71
CA GLU A 88 -9.39 5.40 16.56
C GLU A 88 -7.90 4.98 16.65
N ALA A 89 -6.95 5.90 16.46
CA ALA A 89 -5.51 5.60 16.38
C ALA A 89 -4.95 4.92 17.65
N ASP A 90 -5.56 5.15 18.82
CA ASP A 90 -5.13 4.55 20.08
C ASP A 90 -5.64 3.13 20.32
N SER A 91 -6.43 2.57 19.40
CA SER A 91 -7.00 1.22 19.54
C SER A 91 -6.01 0.15 19.13
N ASP A 92 -5.84 -0.88 19.98
CA ASP A 92 -5.01 -2.05 19.66
C ASP A 92 -5.59 -2.92 18.52
N VAL A 93 -6.83 -2.68 18.08
CA VAL A 93 -7.45 -3.41 16.97
C VAL A 93 -6.60 -3.32 15.69
N TRP A 94 -5.89 -2.21 15.49
CA TRP A 94 -5.06 -1.96 14.31
C TRP A 94 -3.75 -2.73 14.27
N LYS A 95 -3.39 -3.39 15.37
CA LYS A 95 -2.20 -4.27 15.49
C LYS A 95 -2.51 -5.72 15.09
N ASP A 96 -3.78 -6.07 15.00
CA ASP A 96 -4.23 -7.37 14.49
C ASP A 96 -4.68 -7.25 13.04
N PRO A 97 -4.10 -8.02 12.09
CA PRO A 97 -4.37 -7.87 10.66
C PRO A 97 -5.83 -8.13 10.29
N GLU A 98 -6.47 -9.11 10.94
CA GLU A 98 -7.86 -9.49 10.61
C GLU A 98 -8.87 -8.59 11.31
N ALA A 99 -8.64 -8.26 12.60
CA ALA A 99 -9.51 -7.36 13.33
C ALA A 99 -9.45 -5.94 12.77
N GLY A 100 -8.26 -5.44 12.43
CA GLY A 100 -8.07 -4.13 11.81
C GLY A 100 -8.76 -4.03 10.45
N TYR A 101 -8.62 -5.04 9.59
CA TYR A 101 -9.33 -5.10 8.31
C TYR A 101 -10.85 -5.05 8.49
N LYS A 102 -11.39 -5.93 9.34
CA LYS A 102 -12.84 -5.97 9.61
C LYS A 102 -13.36 -4.63 10.15
N ARG A 103 -12.58 -4.01 11.03
CA ARG A 103 -12.94 -2.70 11.60
C ARG A 103 -12.94 -1.60 10.55
N ALA A 104 -11.92 -1.55 9.69
CA ALA A 104 -11.84 -0.61 8.57
C ALA A 104 -13.04 -0.77 7.61
N ALA A 105 -13.33 -2.00 7.22
CA ALA A 105 -14.45 -2.32 6.32
C ALA A 105 -15.82 -1.92 6.92
N GLU A 106 -16.04 -2.20 8.21
CA GLU A 106 -17.28 -1.84 8.92
C GLU A 106 -17.47 -0.31 8.96
N LEU A 107 -16.46 0.40 9.41
CA LEU A 107 -16.52 1.85 9.59
C LEU A 107 -16.76 2.57 8.25
N ASP A 108 -16.04 2.19 7.21
CA ASP A 108 -16.15 2.81 5.89
C ASP A 108 -17.47 2.49 5.19
N LEU A 109 -17.96 1.27 5.36
CA LEU A 109 -19.24 0.89 4.82
C LEU A 109 -20.37 1.71 5.44
N GLN A 110 -20.32 1.92 6.75
CA GLN A 110 -21.33 2.68 7.49
C GLN A 110 -21.27 4.20 7.21
N ALA A 111 -20.05 4.75 7.19
CA ALA A 111 -19.87 6.21 7.08
C ALA A 111 -19.91 6.72 5.64
N ASN A 112 -19.37 5.96 4.70
CA ASN A 112 -19.06 6.46 3.35
C ASN A 112 -19.60 5.58 2.22
N ASN A 113 -20.29 4.45 2.51
CA ASN A 113 -20.68 3.44 1.52
C ASN A 113 -19.50 2.92 0.68
N LEU A 114 -18.31 2.82 1.30
CA LEU A 114 -17.13 2.25 0.70
C LEU A 114 -16.97 0.79 1.15
N VAL A 115 -16.67 -0.08 0.19
CA VAL A 115 -16.46 -1.51 0.41
C VAL A 115 -14.96 -1.80 0.32
N TRP A 116 -14.39 -2.34 1.37
CA TRP A 116 -13.04 -2.87 1.37
C TRP A 116 -13.07 -4.30 0.85
N LEU A 117 -12.30 -4.59 -0.21
CA LEU A 117 -12.09 -5.95 -0.69
C LEU A 117 -11.00 -6.63 0.14
N GLU A 118 -10.77 -7.94 -0.09
CA GLU A 118 -9.76 -8.69 0.65
C GLU A 118 -8.37 -8.07 0.49
N PRO A 119 -7.65 -7.82 1.60
CA PRO A 119 -6.34 -7.20 1.56
C PRO A 119 -5.25 -8.17 1.13
N ALA A 120 -4.17 -7.62 0.58
CA ALA A 120 -2.95 -8.37 0.33
C ALA A 120 -2.30 -8.89 1.64
N PRO A 121 -1.53 -9.98 1.59
CA PRO A 121 -0.78 -10.48 2.76
C PRO A 121 0.33 -9.53 3.24
N ALA A 122 0.89 -8.71 2.35
CA ALA A 122 1.97 -7.77 2.68
C ALA A 122 1.54 -6.72 3.72
N ASN A 123 2.51 -6.31 4.54
CA ASN A 123 2.33 -5.25 5.52
C ASN A 123 3.32 -4.10 5.24
N ASN A 124 2.80 -2.95 4.81
CA ASN A 124 3.56 -1.73 4.55
C ASN A 124 3.62 -0.83 5.79
N THR A 125 4.17 -1.35 6.88
CA THR A 125 4.32 -0.62 8.15
C THR A 125 5.75 -0.12 8.35
N TRP A 126 5.96 0.80 9.29
CA TRP A 126 7.30 1.16 9.75
C TRP A 126 8.03 -0.04 10.32
N ALA A 127 9.27 -0.22 9.87
CA ALA A 127 10.13 -1.31 10.30
C ALA A 127 11.59 -0.84 10.43
N ILE A 128 12.42 -1.70 11.00
CA ILE A 128 13.86 -1.54 11.01
C ILE A 128 14.45 -2.63 10.11
N ALA A 129 15.20 -2.22 9.10
CA ALA A 129 16.01 -3.12 8.29
C ALA A 129 17.48 -3.04 8.71
N VAL A 130 18.13 -4.19 8.77
CA VAL A 130 19.55 -4.34 9.17
C VAL A 130 20.34 -4.85 7.96
N ARG A 131 21.62 -4.49 7.86
CA ARG A 131 22.46 -5.05 6.83
C ARG A 131 22.49 -6.57 6.92
N LYS A 132 22.22 -7.23 5.79
CA LYS A 132 22.13 -8.69 5.69
C LYS A 132 23.36 -9.39 6.29
N LYS A 133 24.57 -8.84 6.06
CA LYS A 133 25.81 -9.38 6.63
C LYS A 133 25.79 -9.41 8.17
N ILE A 134 25.18 -8.41 8.83
CA ILE A 134 25.07 -8.37 10.30
C ILE A 134 23.97 -9.31 10.76
N ALA A 135 22.83 -9.30 10.08
CA ALA A 135 21.71 -10.18 10.40
C ALA A 135 22.11 -11.67 10.32
N ASP A 136 22.76 -12.07 9.21
CA ASP A 136 23.21 -13.45 9.00
C ASP A 136 24.27 -13.87 10.03
N ALA A 137 25.25 -13.00 10.33
CA ALA A 137 26.33 -13.30 11.27
C ALA A 137 25.84 -13.49 12.72
N ASN A 138 24.70 -12.88 13.07
CA ASN A 138 24.15 -12.90 14.42
C ASN A 138 22.77 -13.57 14.51
N ASN A 139 22.32 -14.23 13.42
CA ASN A 139 21.01 -14.89 13.32
C ASN A 139 19.82 -13.98 13.68
N LEU A 140 19.88 -12.70 13.27
CA LEU A 140 18.82 -11.74 13.50
C LEU A 140 17.72 -11.92 12.46
N LYS A 141 16.49 -12.16 12.91
CA LYS A 141 15.29 -12.27 12.06
C LYS A 141 14.16 -11.40 12.54
N THR A 142 14.04 -11.26 13.85
CA THR A 142 12.94 -10.54 14.51
C THR A 142 13.44 -9.31 15.26
N MET A 143 12.52 -8.41 15.60
CA MET A 143 12.82 -7.29 16.50
C MET A 143 13.22 -7.79 17.89
N SER A 144 12.72 -8.95 18.35
CA SER A 144 13.17 -9.59 19.60
C SER A 144 14.64 -9.99 19.52
N ASP A 145 15.12 -10.52 18.38
CA ASP A 145 16.52 -10.85 18.19
C ASP A 145 17.39 -9.59 18.16
N LEU A 146 16.95 -8.59 17.40
CA LEU A 146 17.65 -7.30 17.31
C LEU A 146 17.75 -6.61 18.67
N GLY A 147 16.66 -6.62 19.46
CA GLY A 147 16.65 -6.05 20.81
C GLY A 147 17.66 -6.73 21.74
N LYS A 148 17.70 -8.07 21.75
CA LYS A 148 18.69 -8.82 22.52
C LYS A 148 20.12 -8.54 22.05
N PHE A 149 20.35 -8.45 20.76
CA PHE A 149 21.66 -8.13 20.18
C PHE A 149 22.16 -6.77 20.62
N ILE A 150 21.32 -5.73 20.53
CA ILE A 150 21.67 -4.37 20.96
C ILE A 150 21.91 -4.33 22.49
N ALA A 151 21.01 -4.92 23.28
CA ALA A 151 21.14 -4.98 24.75
C ALA A 151 22.40 -5.73 25.20
N GLY A 152 22.88 -6.70 24.42
CA GLY A 152 24.12 -7.42 24.61
C GLY A 152 25.38 -6.67 24.17
N GLY A 153 25.28 -5.42 23.73
CA GLY A 153 26.39 -4.59 23.25
C GLY A 153 26.69 -4.72 21.76
N GLY A 154 25.75 -5.30 20.98
CA GLY A 154 25.83 -5.37 19.53
C GLY A 154 25.84 -4.00 18.88
N ASP A 155 26.72 -3.82 17.90
CA ASP A 155 26.94 -2.53 17.24
C ASP A 155 25.86 -2.29 16.17
N ILE A 156 24.85 -1.48 16.53
CA ILE A 156 23.81 -0.99 15.61
C ILE A 156 23.82 0.54 15.62
N LYS A 157 23.89 1.10 14.40
CA LYS A 157 23.72 2.52 14.14
C LYS A 157 22.61 2.72 13.12
N LEU A 158 21.51 3.34 13.51
CA LEU A 158 20.27 3.46 12.79
C LEU A 158 20.13 4.83 12.11
N ALA A 159 19.85 4.84 10.81
CA ALA A 159 19.34 6.01 10.11
C ALA A 159 17.80 6.00 10.14
N GLY A 160 17.19 7.10 10.56
CA GLY A 160 15.74 7.24 10.61
C GLY A 160 15.28 8.68 10.39
N SER A 161 14.00 8.86 10.05
CA SER A 161 13.40 10.19 10.00
C SER A 161 13.24 10.78 11.41
N SER A 162 13.13 12.09 11.48
CA SER A 162 12.85 12.77 12.75
C SER A 162 11.52 12.29 13.36
N GLU A 163 10.53 12.03 12.53
CA GLU A 163 9.23 11.50 12.97
C GLU A 163 9.39 10.11 13.59
N PHE A 164 10.03 9.18 12.87
CA PHE A 164 10.25 7.81 13.37
C PHE A 164 11.02 7.78 14.68
N VAL A 165 12.06 8.60 14.80
CA VAL A 165 12.91 8.61 15.99
C VAL A 165 12.21 9.19 17.22
N ASN A 166 11.33 10.19 17.03
CA ASN A 166 10.72 10.93 18.12
C ASN A 166 9.25 10.59 18.43
N SER A 167 8.53 9.97 17.49
CA SER A 167 7.14 9.56 17.72
C SER A 167 7.07 8.47 18.80
N PRO A 168 6.27 8.65 19.87
CA PRO A 168 6.09 7.63 20.90
C PRO A 168 5.66 6.26 20.35
N ALA A 169 4.94 6.25 19.24
CA ALA A 169 4.41 5.03 18.59
C ALA A 169 5.43 4.31 17.69
N ALA A 170 6.59 4.91 17.39
CA ALA A 170 7.59 4.36 16.48
C ALA A 170 8.83 3.83 17.21
N LEU A 171 10.04 4.39 17.01
CA LEU A 171 11.26 3.90 17.64
C LEU A 171 11.18 3.79 19.18
N PRO A 172 10.59 4.75 19.91
CA PRO A 172 10.42 4.62 21.36
C PRO A 172 9.57 3.40 21.75
N ALA A 173 8.49 3.08 20.99
CA ALA A 173 7.68 1.89 21.23
C ALA A 173 8.48 0.61 20.96
N PHE A 174 9.23 0.54 19.87
CA PHE A 174 10.14 -0.58 19.61
C PHE A 174 11.15 -0.75 20.74
N GLN A 175 11.81 0.31 21.17
CA GLN A 175 12.80 0.25 22.24
C GLN A 175 12.21 -0.28 23.55
N SER A 176 11.04 0.22 23.95
CA SER A 176 10.39 -0.19 25.21
C SER A 176 9.92 -1.64 25.16
N THR A 177 9.32 -2.06 24.03
CA THR A 177 8.75 -3.42 23.89
C THR A 177 9.82 -4.49 23.73
N TYR A 178 10.90 -4.19 23.01
CA TYR A 178 11.98 -5.14 22.72
C TYR A 178 13.19 -5.03 23.65
N GLY A 179 13.12 -4.13 24.65
CA GLY A 179 14.10 -4.05 25.72
C GLY A 179 15.48 -3.56 25.29
N PHE A 180 15.56 -2.63 24.34
CA PHE A 180 16.82 -2.02 23.93
C PHE A 180 16.72 -0.48 23.97
N LYS A 181 17.86 0.18 23.87
CA LYS A 181 17.93 1.64 23.76
C LYS A 181 19.14 2.02 22.90
N LEU A 182 18.91 2.86 21.89
CA LEU A 182 19.95 3.50 21.11
C LEU A 182 20.33 4.84 21.73
N SER A 183 21.61 5.11 21.85
CA SER A 183 22.13 6.42 22.24
C SER A 183 22.04 7.40 21.07
N SER A 184 22.20 8.70 21.35
CA SER A 184 22.24 9.73 20.30
C SER A 184 23.37 9.51 19.28
N GLU A 185 24.47 8.87 19.68
CA GLU A 185 25.60 8.55 18.78
C GLU A 185 25.28 7.38 17.82
N GLN A 186 24.32 6.54 18.22
CA GLN A 186 23.82 5.42 17.42
C GLN A 186 22.66 5.81 16.48
N LEU A 187 22.28 7.08 16.46
CA LEU A 187 21.19 7.60 15.62
C LEU A 187 21.72 8.60 14.61
N VAL A 188 21.35 8.43 13.36
CA VAL A 188 21.52 9.41 12.29
C VAL A 188 20.13 9.86 11.86
N ILE A 189 19.75 11.08 12.29
CA ILE A 189 18.41 11.61 12.03
C ILE A 189 18.42 12.40 10.73
N LEU A 190 17.59 11.99 9.77
CA LEU A 190 17.38 12.65 8.50
C LEU A 190 16.12 13.53 8.56
N SER A 191 16.18 14.71 7.98
CA SER A 191 15.11 15.72 8.05
C SER A 191 13.84 15.35 7.31
N GLY A 192 13.91 14.41 6.36
CA GLY A 192 12.77 13.93 5.57
C GLY A 192 12.28 12.55 5.99
N GLY A 193 11.06 12.19 5.58
CA GLY A 193 10.48 10.85 5.77
C GLY A 193 10.83 9.87 4.66
N ASP A 194 11.75 10.23 3.75
CA ASP A 194 12.12 9.42 2.58
C ASP A 194 13.01 8.25 3.00
N THR A 195 12.48 7.05 2.91
CA THR A 195 13.17 5.80 3.24
C THR A 195 14.27 5.45 2.24
N ALA A 196 14.24 5.96 1.02
CA ALA A 196 15.36 5.78 0.08
C ALA A 196 16.67 6.37 0.64
N ALA A 197 16.60 7.49 1.38
CA ALA A 197 17.75 8.10 2.03
C ALA A 197 18.28 7.27 3.20
N THR A 198 17.40 6.70 4.06
CA THR A 198 17.80 5.84 5.18
C THR A 198 18.39 4.53 4.69
N ILE A 199 17.79 3.91 3.67
CA ILE A 199 18.26 2.71 2.99
C ILE A 199 19.66 2.95 2.39
N ALA A 200 19.83 4.05 1.65
CA ALA A 200 21.13 4.40 1.05
C ALA A 200 22.20 4.64 2.13
N ALA A 201 21.87 5.26 3.25
CA ALA A 201 22.80 5.47 4.36
C ALA A 201 23.30 4.14 4.96
N ALA A 202 22.38 3.17 5.17
CA ALA A 202 22.73 1.85 5.68
C ALA A 202 23.52 1.02 4.65
N ALA A 203 23.10 1.03 3.39
CA ALA A 203 23.78 0.32 2.31
C ALA A 203 25.24 0.76 2.14
N ARG A 204 25.47 2.07 2.14
CA ARG A 204 26.80 2.70 1.95
C ARG A 204 27.60 2.83 3.26
N GLN A 205 27.01 2.48 4.38
CA GLN A 205 27.59 2.68 5.73
C GLN A 205 28.00 4.13 6.00
N THR A 206 27.23 5.09 5.49
CA THR A 206 27.48 6.52 5.69
C THR A 206 27.49 6.83 7.20
N SER A 207 28.56 7.43 7.69
CA SER A 207 28.76 7.71 9.12
C SER A 207 28.66 6.47 10.04
N GLY A 208 28.94 5.28 9.50
CA GLY A 208 28.88 4.01 10.24
C GLY A 208 27.48 3.42 10.36
N VAL A 209 26.44 3.98 9.68
CA VAL A 209 25.07 3.46 9.70
C VAL A 209 25.04 2.05 9.14
N ASN A 210 24.35 1.15 9.84
CA ASN A 210 24.20 -0.26 9.45
C ASN A 210 22.79 -0.81 9.61
N ALA A 211 21.87 0.05 10.05
CA ALA A 211 20.43 -0.19 10.09
C ALA A 211 19.66 1.02 9.56
N ALA A 212 18.49 0.80 9.04
CA ALA A 212 17.64 1.85 8.45
C ALA A 212 16.20 1.71 8.91
N MET A 213 15.55 2.84 9.19
CA MET A 213 14.10 2.92 9.15
C MET A 213 13.64 2.69 7.71
N VAL A 214 12.64 1.84 7.55
CA VAL A 214 12.03 1.49 6.26
C VAL A 214 10.52 1.36 6.40
N TYR A 215 9.81 1.39 5.28
CA TYR A 215 8.51 0.71 5.19
C TYR A 215 8.74 -0.73 4.74
N GLY A 216 7.94 -1.68 5.25
CA GLY A 216 8.18 -3.10 5.01
C GLY A 216 8.27 -3.48 3.53
N THR A 217 7.53 -2.83 2.66
CA THR A 217 7.45 -3.10 1.21
C THR A 217 8.40 -2.26 0.35
N ASP A 218 9.30 -1.48 0.95
CA ASP A 218 10.25 -0.64 0.21
C ASP A 218 11.13 -1.46 -0.75
N GLY A 219 11.08 -1.12 -2.03
CA GLY A 219 11.80 -1.82 -3.08
C GLY A 219 13.31 -1.68 -3.06
N GLY A 220 13.83 -0.73 -2.30
CA GLY A 220 15.27 -0.51 -2.12
C GLY A 220 15.94 -1.47 -1.12
N ILE A 221 15.18 -2.21 -0.32
CA ILE A 221 15.71 -3.01 0.81
C ILE A 221 16.62 -4.14 0.32
N GLU A 222 16.10 -5.07 -0.46
CA GLU A 222 16.85 -6.23 -0.94
C GLU A 222 18.05 -5.83 -1.83
N PRO A 223 17.90 -4.98 -2.86
CA PRO A 223 19.01 -4.55 -3.70
C PRO A 223 20.14 -3.84 -2.94
N SER A 224 19.81 -3.24 -1.79
CA SER A 224 20.77 -2.57 -0.90
C SER A 224 21.45 -3.52 0.10
N GLY A 225 21.14 -4.82 0.05
CA GLY A 225 21.70 -5.81 0.97
C GLY A 225 21.21 -5.63 2.40
N LEU A 226 19.97 -5.17 2.58
CA LEU A 226 19.28 -5.06 3.87
C LEU A 226 18.24 -6.17 4.01
N VAL A 227 17.87 -6.47 5.24
CA VAL A 227 16.72 -7.35 5.57
C VAL A 227 15.89 -6.71 6.68
N VAL A 228 14.58 -6.79 6.55
CA VAL A 228 13.62 -6.27 7.54
C VAL A 228 13.62 -7.20 8.74
N MET A 229 13.62 -6.60 9.94
CA MET A 229 13.37 -7.34 11.18
C MET A 229 11.86 -7.44 11.42
N GLU A 230 11.36 -8.66 11.57
CA GLU A 230 9.96 -8.94 11.84
C GLU A 230 9.53 -8.36 13.20
N ASP A 231 8.42 -7.61 13.23
CA ASP A 231 7.82 -7.09 14.46
C ASP A 231 7.00 -8.18 15.18
N ASP A 232 7.70 -9.15 15.78
CA ASP A 232 7.14 -10.35 16.38
C ASP A 232 6.27 -10.13 17.65
N LYS A 233 6.12 -8.87 18.09
CA LYS A 233 5.21 -8.48 19.18
C LYS A 233 4.15 -7.46 18.76
N ASN A 234 4.00 -7.22 17.46
CA ASN A 234 2.98 -6.34 16.87
C ASN A 234 2.96 -4.94 17.51
N VAL A 235 4.11 -4.28 17.57
CA VAL A 235 4.25 -2.91 18.11
C VAL A 235 3.58 -1.92 17.17
N GLN A 236 3.78 -2.11 15.87
CA GLN A 236 3.25 -1.21 14.85
C GLN A 236 1.83 -1.63 14.41
N PRO A 237 0.98 -0.67 14.04
CA PRO A 237 -0.25 -0.97 13.33
C PRO A 237 0.04 -1.71 12.00
N VAL A 238 -0.91 -2.51 11.57
CA VAL A 238 -0.81 -3.29 10.33
C VAL A 238 -1.41 -2.50 9.17
N TYR A 239 -0.62 -2.32 8.11
CA TYR A 239 -0.99 -1.59 6.89
C TYR A 239 -1.02 -2.55 5.69
N ARG A 240 -2.05 -3.38 5.61
CA ARG A 240 -2.25 -4.28 4.46
C ARG A 240 -2.94 -3.51 3.32
N PRO A 241 -2.37 -3.48 2.11
CA PRO A 241 -3.03 -2.83 0.98
C PRO A 241 -4.26 -3.61 0.53
N ALA A 242 -5.37 -2.91 0.33
CA ALA A 242 -6.65 -3.46 -0.11
C ALA A 242 -7.33 -2.53 -1.11
N PRO A 243 -8.00 -3.03 -2.15
CA PRO A 243 -8.85 -2.19 -2.97
C PRO A 243 -10.05 -1.70 -2.14
N ILE A 244 -10.30 -0.40 -2.15
CA ILE A 244 -11.58 0.14 -1.67
C ILE A 244 -12.39 0.65 -2.84
N VAL A 245 -13.70 0.35 -2.83
CA VAL A 245 -14.60 0.57 -3.96
C VAL A 245 -15.90 1.19 -3.47
N ARG A 246 -16.43 2.16 -4.19
CA ARG A 246 -17.77 2.68 -3.92
C ARG A 246 -18.80 1.58 -4.12
N ARG A 247 -19.72 1.40 -3.17
CA ARG A 247 -20.73 0.33 -3.20
C ARG A 247 -21.53 0.30 -4.50
N GLU A 248 -21.98 1.46 -4.98
CA GLU A 248 -22.76 1.58 -6.21
C GLU A 248 -22.01 1.08 -7.46
N VAL A 249 -20.66 1.16 -7.45
CA VAL A 249 -19.81 0.64 -8.51
C VAL A 249 -19.78 -0.88 -8.48
N LEU A 250 -19.70 -1.49 -7.30
CA LEU A 250 -19.80 -2.96 -7.16
C LEU A 250 -21.19 -3.50 -7.50
N GLU A 251 -22.25 -2.76 -7.20
CA GLU A 251 -23.61 -3.12 -7.59
C GLU A 251 -23.76 -3.13 -9.12
N LYS A 252 -23.10 -2.19 -9.81
CA LYS A 252 -23.09 -2.11 -11.27
C LYS A 252 -22.13 -3.10 -11.92
N TYR A 253 -20.96 -3.32 -11.32
CA TYR A 253 -19.90 -4.19 -11.82
C TYR A 253 -19.47 -5.22 -10.76
N PRO A 254 -20.31 -6.21 -10.43
CA PRO A 254 -19.99 -7.19 -9.37
C PRO A 254 -18.78 -8.08 -9.71
N ALA A 255 -18.38 -8.13 -10.97
CA ALA A 255 -17.19 -8.85 -11.41
C ALA A 255 -15.88 -8.28 -10.83
N ILE A 256 -15.85 -7.01 -10.40
CA ILE A 256 -14.67 -6.35 -9.83
C ILE A 256 -14.09 -7.16 -8.67
N VAL A 257 -14.92 -7.63 -7.76
CA VAL A 257 -14.49 -8.46 -6.62
C VAL A 257 -13.73 -9.68 -7.10
N LYS A 258 -14.34 -10.45 -8.01
CA LYS A 258 -13.81 -11.72 -8.51
C LYS A 258 -12.48 -11.58 -9.25
N VAL A 259 -12.26 -10.46 -9.95
CA VAL A 259 -11.03 -10.25 -10.74
C VAL A 259 -9.91 -9.62 -9.89
N LEU A 260 -10.22 -8.86 -8.81
CA LEU A 260 -9.21 -8.24 -7.95
C LEU A 260 -8.72 -9.15 -6.82
N GLU A 261 -9.58 -9.99 -6.23
CA GLU A 261 -9.18 -10.93 -5.17
C GLU A 261 -7.92 -11.75 -5.52
N PRO A 262 -7.84 -12.44 -6.69
CA PRO A 262 -6.65 -13.22 -7.01
C PRO A 262 -5.40 -12.37 -7.26
N VAL A 263 -5.53 -11.09 -7.58
CA VAL A 263 -4.40 -10.16 -7.73
C VAL A 263 -3.82 -9.86 -6.35
N PHE A 264 -4.64 -9.34 -5.43
CA PHE A 264 -4.19 -8.93 -4.11
C PHE A 264 -3.72 -10.11 -3.25
N ALA A 265 -4.30 -11.29 -3.40
CA ALA A 265 -3.87 -12.50 -2.70
C ALA A 265 -2.43 -12.93 -3.01
N ARG A 266 -1.84 -12.49 -4.13
CA ARG A 266 -0.46 -12.80 -4.54
C ARG A 266 0.58 -11.75 -4.11
N LEU A 267 0.13 -10.65 -3.51
CA LEU A 267 0.99 -9.54 -3.13
C LEU A 267 1.49 -9.73 -1.70
N ASP A 268 2.39 -10.69 -1.52
CA ASP A 268 3.13 -10.84 -0.27
C ASP A 268 4.27 -9.81 -0.18
N LEU A 269 4.96 -9.80 0.97
CA LEU A 269 6.00 -8.82 1.27
C LEU A 269 7.12 -8.81 0.21
N GLU A 270 7.62 -10.00 -0.14
CA GLU A 270 8.72 -10.13 -1.11
C GLU A 270 8.29 -9.72 -2.51
N THR A 271 7.07 -10.07 -2.90
CA THR A 271 6.49 -9.68 -4.18
C THR A 271 6.40 -8.16 -4.30
N LEU A 272 5.84 -7.48 -3.29
CA LEU A 272 5.77 -6.02 -3.33
C LEU A 272 7.14 -5.35 -3.30
N GLN A 273 8.08 -5.85 -2.50
CA GLN A 273 9.47 -5.36 -2.53
C GLN A 273 10.09 -5.46 -3.92
N LYS A 274 9.91 -6.59 -4.61
CA LYS A 274 10.42 -6.78 -5.98
C LYS A 274 9.79 -5.83 -6.98
N LEU A 275 8.47 -5.69 -6.94
CA LEU A 275 7.72 -4.82 -7.86
C LEU A 275 8.07 -3.35 -7.63
N ASN A 276 8.09 -2.91 -6.37
CA ASN A 276 8.50 -1.56 -6.00
C ASN A 276 9.97 -1.31 -6.38
N GLY A 277 10.84 -2.32 -6.24
CA GLY A 277 12.25 -2.26 -6.60
C GLY A 277 12.47 -2.05 -8.10
N ARG A 278 11.68 -2.68 -8.95
CA ARG A 278 11.71 -2.46 -10.42
C ARG A 278 11.46 -0.99 -10.77
N VAL A 279 10.54 -0.34 -10.05
CA VAL A 279 10.25 1.09 -10.27
C VAL A 279 11.30 1.98 -9.62
N GLN A 280 11.55 1.82 -8.30
CA GLN A 280 12.38 2.73 -7.51
C GLN A 280 13.87 2.65 -7.88
N VAL A 281 14.35 1.44 -8.12
CA VAL A 281 15.78 1.18 -8.41
C VAL A 281 16.01 0.93 -9.88
N GLY A 282 15.12 0.19 -10.54
CA GLY A 282 15.19 -0.14 -11.95
C GLY A 282 14.78 1.01 -12.87
N GLY A 283 13.98 1.97 -12.38
CA GLY A 283 13.47 3.09 -13.17
C GLY A 283 12.40 2.68 -14.18
N GLU A 284 11.79 1.50 -14.01
CA GLU A 284 10.75 1.01 -14.90
C GLU A 284 9.43 1.76 -14.65
N ALA A 285 8.58 1.88 -15.66
CA ALA A 285 7.27 2.47 -15.50
C ALA A 285 6.36 1.57 -14.65
N ALA A 286 5.69 2.13 -13.63
CA ALA A 286 4.83 1.36 -12.73
C ALA A 286 3.74 0.56 -13.47
N ARG A 287 3.22 1.08 -14.58
CA ARG A 287 2.24 0.39 -15.43
C ARG A 287 2.82 -0.86 -16.10
N ASP A 288 4.05 -0.77 -16.59
CA ASP A 288 4.71 -1.92 -17.24
C ASP A 288 5.03 -3.00 -16.20
N VAL A 289 5.52 -2.61 -15.03
CA VAL A 289 5.77 -3.52 -13.90
C VAL A 289 4.49 -4.24 -13.47
N ALA A 290 3.37 -3.51 -13.35
CA ALA A 290 2.06 -4.08 -13.02
C ALA A 290 1.59 -5.08 -14.08
N ARG A 291 1.66 -4.70 -15.37
CA ARG A 291 1.26 -5.56 -16.49
C ARG A 291 2.09 -6.83 -16.60
N ASP A 292 3.40 -6.73 -16.46
CA ASP A 292 4.31 -7.89 -16.50
C ASP A 292 4.00 -8.87 -15.37
N PHE A 293 3.79 -8.37 -14.15
CA PHE A 293 3.39 -9.20 -13.02
C PHE A 293 2.06 -9.92 -13.31
N LEU A 294 1.03 -9.19 -13.71
CA LEU A 294 -0.28 -9.77 -14.00
C LEU A 294 -0.22 -10.86 -15.09
N LYS A 295 0.62 -10.65 -16.13
CA LYS A 295 0.86 -11.66 -17.18
C LYS A 295 1.62 -12.87 -16.66
N SER A 296 2.69 -12.66 -15.87
CA SER A 296 3.49 -13.75 -15.32
C SER A 296 2.67 -14.66 -14.38
N GLU A 297 1.70 -14.08 -13.67
CA GLU A 297 0.77 -14.79 -12.80
C GLU A 297 -0.45 -15.38 -13.52
N GLY A 298 -0.56 -15.15 -14.84
CA GLY A 298 -1.70 -15.64 -15.65
C GLY A 298 -3.03 -14.96 -15.31
N LEU A 299 -2.99 -13.76 -14.75
CA LEU A 299 -4.17 -12.97 -14.33
C LEU A 299 -4.74 -12.14 -15.48
N ILE A 300 -3.93 -11.82 -16.47
CA ILE A 300 -4.32 -11.22 -17.77
C ILE A 300 -3.58 -11.94 -18.92
N LYS A 301 -4.04 -11.71 -20.16
CA LYS A 301 -3.45 -12.31 -21.38
C LYS A 301 -2.27 -11.49 -21.93
#